data_e49b3f26f3368cb511074c8eb1781ad9
#
_entry.id   e49b3f26f3368cb511074c8eb1781ad9
#
_cell.length_a   1.000
_cell.length_b   1.000
_cell.length_c   1.000
_cell.angle_alpha   90.00
_cell.angle_beta   90.00
_cell.angle_gamma   90.00
#
_symmetry.space_group_name_H-M   'P 1'
#
loop_
_entity.id
_entity.type
_entity.pdbx_description
1 polymer ?
#
loop_
_entity_poly.entity_id
_entity_poly.type
_entity_poly.pdbx_seq_one_letter_code
_entity_poly.pdbx_strand_id
1 'polypeptide(L)'
;MSELSTMAIKAGGQLAPDFMLWIGSKDVTPNLRERMVSLSLTDNRGFEADTLSITLDDSDGLLQLPQRGTVVSLFLGWVGQLHNKGDYTVDQVSHSGAPDVLTITARSVDFRGELNKARDVSYHDATLGSIVTQIAQRCGLILQMAEGFAGIKIDHIDQTHETDPSFVTRLAKRYGAAAIIKAGRLLFLRPGSGELASGKAIPTVLLTRQQGDKHNFMVADRTSYKGVQAKWLSTQEAKTHIFQMQRKAKAPNAAAVTHPDAKSPPKQAYDNEGEYTAGQKESLLVLPEVFDSKEAAKQAAEAKWSEIQRGVVHFTFQLATGRADLYPETPVQVSGFKTVIDASAWIISKVTHNLSVKDGFTTTLELEIDISDVEYEEIN
;
A
#
# COMPACT_ATOMS: atom_id res chain seq x y z
N MET A 1 0.17 -14.51 -23.42
CA MET A 1 0.30 -13.23 -24.12
C MET A 1 -1.06 -12.57 -24.05
N SER A 2 -1.30 -11.72 -23.06
CA SER A 2 -2.49 -10.87 -23.02
C SER A 2 -2.02 -9.48 -23.43
N GLU A 3 -2.46 -9.07 -24.60
CA GLU A 3 -2.25 -7.74 -25.16
C GLU A 3 -2.74 -6.70 -24.18
N LEU A 4 -1.85 -5.79 -23.78
CA LEU A 4 -2.20 -4.53 -23.17
C LEU A 4 -2.99 -3.74 -24.20
N SER A 5 -4.31 -3.85 -24.14
CA SER A 5 -5.22 -3.10 -25.01
C SER A 5 -5.06 -1.63 -24.69
N THR A 6 -4.30 -0.94 -25.50
CA THR A 6 -4.29 0.52 -25.56
C THR A 6 -5.73 0.95 -25.86
N MET A 7 -6.34 1.76 -24.96
CA MET A 7 -7.68 2.30 -25.17
C MET A 7 -7.75 3.09 -26.48
N ALA A 8 -8.13 2.43 -27.56
CA ALA A 8 -8.58 3.11 -28.75
C ALA A 8 -10.00 3.60 -28.52
N ILE A 9 -10.14 4.84 -28.01
CA ILE A 9 -11.43 5.53 -27.98
C ILE A 9 -11.87 5.67 -29.42
N LYS A 10 -12.95 4.97 -29.80
CA LYS A 10 -13.60 5.24 -31.09
C LYS A 10 -13.99 6.71 -31.10
N ALA A 11 -13.52 7.46 -32.09
CA ALA A 11 -13.89 8.86 -32.28
C ALA A 11 -15.43 9.00 -32.23
N GLY A 12 -15.94 9.76 -31.24
CA GLY A 12 -17.37 9.94 -31.02
C GLY A 12 -18.01 9.14 -29.88
N GLY A 13 -17.28 8.24 -29.20
CA GLY A 13 -17.76 7.54 -28.00
C GLY A 13 -17.60 8.42 -26.76
N GLN A 14 -18.71 8.78 -26.09
CA GLN A 14 -18.64 9.40 -24.75
C GLN A 14 -18.17 8.33 -23.76
N LEU A 15 -17.10 8.63 -23.01
CA LEU A 15 -16.71 7.84 -21.85
C LEU A 15 -17.74 8.09 -20.75
N ALA A 16 -18.66 7.15 -20.55
CA ALA A 16 -19.59 7.18 -19.42
C ALA A 16 -19.05 6.30 -18.28
N PRO A 17 -18.95 6.82 -17.07
CA PRO A 17 -18.61 6.01 -15.89
C PRO A 17 -19.65 4.91 -15.71
N ASP A 18 -19.20 3.74 -15.29
CA ASP A 18 -20.09 2.60 -15.06
C ASP A 18 -19.64 1.76 -13.87
N PHE A 19 -20.60 1.09 -13.25
CA PHE A 19 -20.40 0.15 -12.16
C PHE A 19 -21.40 -0.99 -12.25
N MET A 20 -21.05 -2.13 -11.64
CA MET A 20 -21.99 -3.23 -11.39
C MET A 20 -21.85 -3.69 -9.94
N LEU A 21 -22.99 -3.94 -9.30
CA LEU A 21 -23.10 -4.44 -7.94
C LEU A 21 -23.89 -5.74 -7.92
N TRP A 22 -23.30 -6.78 -7.32
CA TRP A 22 -23.92 -8.09 -7.18
C TRP A 22 -24.06 -8.45 -5.71
N ILE A 23 -25.19 -9.05 -5.34
CA ILE A 23 -25.38 -9.69 -4.04
C ILE A 23 -25.58 -11.18 -4.29
N GLY A 24 -24.55 -11.97 -3.95
CA GLY A 24 -24.50 -13.38 -4.35
C GLY A 24 -24.55 -13.51 -5.88
N SER A 25 -25.57 -14.18 -6.42
CA SER A 25 -25.76 -14.34 -7.86
C SER A 25 -26.70 -13.30 -8.50
N LYS A 26 -27.21 -12.35 -7.70
CA LYS A 26 -28.21 -11.37 -8.16
C LYS A 26 -27.55 -10.04 -8.49
N ASP A 27 -27.73 -9.58 -9.74
CA ASP A 27 -27.37 -8.21 -10.14
C ASP A 27 -28.40 -7.23 -9.55
N VAL A 28 -27.92 -6.33 -8.70
CA VAL A 28 -28.75 -5.29 -8.08
C VAL A 28 -28.52 -3.91 -8.72
N THR A 29 -27.61 -3.81 -9.65
CA THR A 29 -27.24 -2.56 -10.34
C THR A 29 -28.43 -1.82 -10.95
N PRO A 30 -29.36 -2.48 -11.68
CA PRO A 30 -30.49 -1.78 -12.29
C PRO A 30 -31.36 -1.02 -11.29
N ASN A 31 -31.53 -1.57 -10.09
CA ASN A 31 -32.36 -0.96 -9.04
C ASN A 31 -31.65 0.20 -8.32
N LEU A 32 -30.32 0.24 -8.37
CA LEU A 32 -29.51 1.21 -7.65
C LEU A 32 -28.96 2.34 -8.54
N ARG A 33 -28.92 2.11 -9.86
CA ARG A 33 -28.29 3.05 -10.81
C ARG A 33 -28.86 4.46 -10.76
N GLU A 34 -30.19 4.57 -10.77
CA GLU A 34 -30.90 5.87 -10.75
C GLU A 34 -30.86 6.54 -9.39
N ARG A 35 -30.56 5.78 -8.34
CA ARG A 35 -30.49 6.25 -6.94
C ARG A 35 -29.07 6.53 -6.47
N MET A 36 -28.07 6.24 -7.29
CA MET A 36 -26.67 6.40 -6.92
C MET A 36 -26.30 7.87 -6.77
N VAL A 37 -26.01 8.30 -5.54
CA VAL A 37 -25.46 9.64 -5.24
C VAL A 37 -23.95 9.60 -5.35
N SER A 38 -23.32 8.63 -4.66
CA SER A 38 -21.87 8.44 -4.72
C SER A 38 -21.45 7.02 -4.37
N LEU A 39 -20.34 6.60 -4.93
CA LEU A 39 -19.62 5.37 -4.59
C LEU A 39 -18.16 5.73 -4.37
N SER A 40 -17.60 5.32 -3.25
CA SER A 40 -16.18 5.48 -2.94
C SER A 40 -15.60 4.12 -2.57
N LEU A 41 -14.53 3.75 -3.24
CA LEU A 41 -13.75 2.55 -2.94
C LEU A 41 -12.33 2.96 -2.57
N THR A 42 -11.91 2.64 -1.35
CA THR A 42 -10.52 2.80 -0.90
C THR A 42 -9.86 1.44 -0.87
N ASP A 43 -8.80 1.29 -1.65
CA ASP A 43 -7.97 0.10 -1.77
C ASP A 43 -6.63 0.38 -1.06
N ASN A 44 -6.41 -0.26 0.10
CA ASN A 44 -5.29 -0.02 0.99
C ASN A 44 -4.17 -1.04 0.78
N ARG A 45 -2.94 -0.62 1.07
CA ARG A 45 -1.81 -1.53 1.27
C ARG A 45 -1.90 -2.16 2.67
N GLY A 46 -1.61 -3.43 2.79
CA GLY A 46 -1.47 -4.11 4.08
C GLY A 46 -2.77 -4.68 4.62
N PHE A 47 -2.80 -4.92 5.94
CA PHE A 47 -3.95 -5.52 6.64
C PHE A 47 -5.11 -4.54 6.90
N GLU A 48 -4.97 -3.31 6.51
CA GLU A 48 -6.10 -2.40 6.54
C GLU A 48 -7.10 -2.83 5.47
N ALA A 49 -8.30 -3.18 5.89
CA ALA A 49 -9.34 -3.65 4.98
C ALA A 49 -9.71 -2.55 3.97
N ASP A 50 -9.87 -2.95 2.73
CA ASP A 50 -10.43 -2.06 1.71
C ASP A 50 -11.85 -1.69 2.10
N THR A 51 -12.22 -0.45 1.88
CA THR A 51 -13.53 0.07 2.28
C THR A 51 -14.32 0.53 1.07
N LEU A 52 -15.51 -0.03 0.92
CA LEU A 52 -16.51 0.38 -0.06
C LEU A 52 -17.61 1.16 0.66
N SER A 53 -17.88 2.38 0.23
CA SER A 53 -18.97 3.22 0.70
C SER A 53 -19.89 3.55 -0.47
N ILE A 54 -21.19 3.28 -0.33
CA ILE A 54 -22.22 3.54 -1.34
C ILE A 54 -23.27 4.41 -0.71
N THR A 55 -23.55 5.57 -1.31
CA THR A 55 -24.62 6.47 -0.88
C THR A 55 -25.71 6.51 -1.94
N LEU A 56 -26.94 6.25 -1.52
CA LEU A 56 -28.12 6.16 -2.36
C LEU A 56 -29.17 7.17 -1.93
N ASP A 57 -29.89 7.74 -2.89
CA ASP A 57 -31.08 8.54 -2.64
C ASP A 57 -32.25 7.64 -2.24
N ASP A 58 -32.83 7.91 -1.08
CA ASP A 58 -33.99 7.21 -0.53
C ASP A 58 -35.17 8.17 -0.22
N SER A 59 -35.25 9.27 -0.98
CA SER A 59 -36.30 10.30 -0.77
C SER A 59 -37.70 9.78 -0.87
N ASP A 60 -37.92 8.62 -1.51
CA ASP A 60 -39.21 7.93 -1.58
C ASP A 60 -39.42 6.89 -0.46
N GLY A 61 -38.38 6.61 0.35
CA GLY A 61 -38.44 5.66 1.46
C GLY A 61 -38.64 4.19 1.03
N LEU A 62 -38.32 3.83 -0.21
CA LEU A 62 -38.57 2.50 -0.75
C LEU A 62 -37.36 1.56 -0.72
N LEU A 63 -36.18 2.06 -0.37
CA LEU A 63 -35.00 1.22 -0.27
C LEU A 63 -35.05 0.32 0.96
N GLN A 64 -34.87 -0.97 0.75
CA GLN A 64 -34.71 -1.91 1.85
C GLN A 64 -33.29 -1.84 2.41
N LEU A 65 -33.19 -1.77 3.73
CA LEU A 65 -31.89 -1.81 4.41
C LEU A 65 -31.22 -3.18 4.24
N PRO A 66 -30.03 -3.28 3.65
CA PRO A 66 -29.32 -4.54 3.53
C PRO A 66 -28.92 -5.06 4.92
N GLN A 67 -28.97 -6.37 5.09
CA GLN A 67 -28.52 -6.99 6.34
C GLN A 67 -26.98 -6.89 6.45
N ARG A 68 -26.49 -6.61 7.67
CA ARG A 68 -25.06 -6.71 7.96
C ARG A 68 -24.57 -8.14 7.70
N GLY A 69 -23.44 -8.27 7.04
CA GLY A 69 -22.92 -9.56 6.61
C GLY A 69 -23.27 -9.95 5.19
N THR A 70 -24.10 -9.18 4.53
CA THR A 70 -24.34 -9.36 3.10
C THR A 70 -23.05 -9.11 2.34
N VAL A 71 -22.68 -10.03 1.44
CA VAL A 71 -21.52 -9.88 0.56
C VAL A 71 -21.95 -9.20 -0.73
N VAL A 72 -21.24 -8.14 -1.08
CA VAL A 72 -21.44 -7.33 -2.29
C VAL A 72 -20.19 -7.42 -3.15
N SER A 73 -20.32 -7.85 -4.41
CA SER A 73 -19.26 -7.83 -5.41
C SER A 73 -19.33 -6.55 -6.23
N LEU A 74 -18.21 -5.84 -6.37
CA LEU A 74 -18.12 -4.58 -7.11
C LEU A 74 -17.32 -4.75 -8.39
N PHE A 75 -17.87 -4.26 -9.49
CA PHE A 75 -17.18 -3.96 -10.73
C PHE A 75 -17.26 -2.46 -11.00
N LEU A 76 -16.16 -1.82 -11.34
CA LEU A 76 -16.05 -0.37 -11.52
C LEU A 76 -15.22 -0.04 -12.75
N GLY A 77 -15.59 1.01 -13.47
CA GLY A 77 -14.84 1.48 -14.62
C GLY A 77 -15.64 2.36 -15.56
N TRP A 78 -15.55 2.04 -16.82
CA TRP A 78 -16.21 2.75 -17.93
C TRP A 78 -17.13 1.80 -18.67
N VAL A 79 -18.16 2.31 -19.35
CA VAL A 79 -19.06 1.50 -20.15
C VAL A 79 -18.27 0.60 -21.11
N GLY A 80 -18.47 -0.72 -20.99
CA GLY A 80 -17.76 -1.73 -21.76
C GLY A 80 -16.38 -2.11 -21.22
N GLN A 81 -15.91 -1.48 -20.15
CA GLN A 81 -14.60 -1.74 -19.52
C GLN A 81 -14.71 -1.68 -17.99
N LEU A 82 -15.34 -2.68 -17.40
CA LEU A 82 -15.46 -2.82 -15.96
C LEU A 82 -14.36 -3.74 -15.43
N HIS A 83 -13.73 -3.31 -14.35
CA HIS A 83 -12.74 -4.07 -13.60
C HIS A 83 -13.38 -4.64 -12.35
N ASN A 84 -13.17 -5.94 -12.10
CA ASN A 84 -13.57 -6.56 -10.84
C ASN A 84 -12.71 -5.98 -9.71
N LYS A 85 -13.37 -5.35 -8.73
CA LYS A 85 -12.71 -4.77 -7.55
C LYS A 85 -12.79 -5.67 -6.32
N GLY A 86 -13.45 -6.83 -6.43
CA GLY A 86 -13.56 -7.81 -5.36
C GLY A 86 -14.89 -7.81 -4.62
N ASP A 87 -14.90 -8.55 -3.50
CA ASP A 87 -16.06 -8.78 -2.67
C ASP A 87 -15.93 -8.02 -1.34
N TYR A 88 -17.01 -7.41 -0.91
CA TYR A 88 -17.08 -6.59 0.30
C TYR A 88 -18.24 -7.05 1.18
N THR A 89 -17.99 -7.21 2.48
CA THR A 89 -19.01 -7.58 3.45
C THR A 89 -19.58 -6.33 4.11
N VAL A 90 -20.89 -6.13 4.03
CA VAL A 90 -21.59 -5.01 4.66
C VAL A 90 -21.43 -5.08 6.17
N ASP A 91 -20.82 -4.06 6.77
CA ASP A 91 -20.62 -3.94 8.22
C ASP A 91 -21.45 -2.82 8.85
N GLN A 92 -21.73 -1.76 8.11
CA GLN A 92 -22.51 -0.63 8.58
C GLN A 92 -23.54 -0.19 7.54
N VAL A 93 -24.75 0.11 8.02
CA VAL A 93 -25.81 0.72 7.24
C VAL A 93 -26.35 1.89 8.04
N SER A 94 -26.42 3.08 7.43
CA SER A 94 -26.99 4.27 8.04
C SER A 94 -28.01 4.92 7.11
N HIS A 95 -29.09 5.40 7.69
CA HIS A 95 -30.10 6.20 7.02
C HIS A 95 -30.18 7.57 7.69
N SER A 96 -30.17 8.61 6.92
CA SER A 96 -30.19 10.00 7.39
C SER A 96 -31.01 10.88 6.44
N GLY A 97 -31.60 11.95 6.97
CA GLY A 97 -32.41 12.90 6.20
C GLY A 97 -32.56 14.25 6.93
N ALA A 98 -33.03 15.33 6.32
CA ALA A 98 -33.53 15.48 4.94
C ALA A 98 -32.50 16.22 4.05
N PRO A 99 -32.34 15.86 2.76
CA PRO A 99 -33.03 14.78 2.07
C PRO A 99 -32.60 13.38 2.56
N ASP A 100 -33.51 12.40 2.41
CA ASP A 100 -33.27 11.05 2.93
C ASP A 100 -32.27 10.31 2.04
N VAL A 101 -31.21 9.80 2.67
CA VAL A 101 -30.14 9.04 2.02
C VAL A 101 -29.81 7.78 2.80
N LEU A 102 -29.53 6.72 2.07
CA LEU A 102 -29.03 5.45 2.60
C LEU A 102 -27.55 5.32 2.30
N THR A 103 -26.72 5.19 3.35
CA THR A 103 -25.28 4.94 3.19
C THR A 103 -24.96 3.52 3.68
N ILE A 104 -24.33 2.75 2.79
CA ILE A 104 -23.88 1.37 3.04
C ILE A 104 -22.36 1.37 3.04
N THR A 105 -21.75 0.93 4.14
CA THR A 105 -20.30 0.73 4.23
C THR A 105 -20.02 -0.77 4.31
N ALA A 106 -19.11 -1.24 3.47
CA ALA A 106 -18.68 -2.63 3.40
C ALA A 106 -17.15 -2.73 3.35
N ARG A 107 -16.60 -3.83 3.84
CA ARG A 107 -15.15 -4.07 3.92
C ARG A 107 -14.75 -5.35 3.19
N SER A 108 -13.53 -5.36 2.64
CA SER A 108 -12.99 -6.50 1.89
C SER A 108 -12.74 -7.74 2.74
N VAL A 109 -12.75 -7.63 4.06
CA VAL A 109 -12.50 -8.72 5.00
C VAL A 109 -13.60 -8.79 6.04
N ASP A 110 -14.14 -9.99 6.25
CA ASP A 110 -15.08 -10.25 7.34
C ASP A 110 -14.30 -10.57 8.63
N PHE A 111 -14.11 -9.57 9.46
CA PHE A 111 -13.45 -9.72 10.77
C PHE A 111 -14.35 -10.32 11.86
N ARG A 112 -15.59 -10.76 11.56
CA ARG A 112 -16.53 -11.27 12.57
C ARG A 112 -16.36 -12.74 12.90
N GLY A 113 -15.51 -13.46 12.19
CA GLY A 113 -15.30 -14.91 12.36
C GLY A 113 -14.00 -15.25 13.10
N GLU A 114 -13.35 -16.29 12.61
CA GLU A 114 -12.07 -16.81 13.14
C GLU A 114 -10.96 -15.78 13.18
N LEU A 115 -10.95 -14.82 12.22
CA LEU A 115 -9.96 -13.76 12.16
C LEU A 115 -9.94 -12.83 13.38
N ASN A 116 -11.06 -12.68 14.09
CA ASN A 116 -11.15 -11.78 15.25
C ASN A 116 -10.94 -12.48 16.60
N LYS A 117 -10.64 -13.78 16.59
CA LYS A 117 -10.38 -14.51 17.84
C LYS A 117 -8.95 -14.25 18.31
N ALA A 118 -8.80 -13.69 19.52
CA ALA A 118 -7.52 -13.65 20.20
C ALA A 118 -7.09 -15.06 20.60
N ARG A 119 -5.79 -15.36 20.47
CA ARG A 119 -5.22 -16.67 20.71
C ARG A 119 -3.97 -16.55 21.55
N ASP A 120 -3.68 -17.66 22.25
CA ASP A 120 -2.42 -17.89 22.97
C ASP A 120 -1.78 -19.13 22.35
N VAL A 121 -0.76 -18.94 21.51
CA VAL A 121 -0.04 -20.01 20.79
C VAL A 121 1.44 -19.71 20.81
N SER A 122 2.24 -20.69 21.19
CA SER A 122 3.71 -20.63 21.14
C SER A 122 4.23 -21.44 19.95
N TYR A 123 5.15 -20.86 19.20
CA TYR A 123 5.83 -21.51 18.10
C TYR A 123 7.30 -21.69 18.46
N HIS A 124 7.82 -22.91 18.31
CA HIS A 124 9.20 -23.29 18.61
C HIS A 124 9.84 -23.95 17.38
N ASP A 125 11.11 -23.68 17.13
CA ASP A 125 11.90 -24.29 16.05
C ASP A 125 11.15 -24.31 14.70
N ALA A 126 10.43 -23.22 14.41
CA ALA A 126 9.57 -23.10 13.25
C ALA A 126 10.21 -22.22 12.15
N THR A 127 9.63 -22.22 10.97
CA THR A 127 9.96 -21.23 9.93
C THR A 127 8.83 -20.21 9.81
N LEU A 128 9.15 -19.01 9.37
CA LEU A 128 8.15 -17.98 9.11
C LEU A 128 7.05 -18.50 8.15
N GLY A 129 7.48 -19.23 7.09
CA GLY A 129 6.55 -19.86 6.16
C GLY A 129 5.62 -20.86 6.81
N SER A 130 6.10 -21.72 7.72
CA SER A 130 5.28 -22.70 8.43
C SER A 130 4.25 -22.03 9.35
N ILE A 131 4.65 -20.99 10.08
CA ILE A 131 3.76 -20.24 10.98
C ILE A 131 2.64 -19.55 10.19
N VAL A 132 3.00 -18.80 9.15
CA VAL A 132 2.01 -18.07 8.32
C VAL A 132 1.10 -19.04 7.56
N THR A 133 1.61 -20.22 7.13
CA THR A 133 0.79 -21.25 6.50
C THR A 133 -0.26 -21.82 7.47
N GLN A 134 0.12 -22.12 8.71
CA GLN A 134 -0.82 -22.60 9.73
C GLN A 134 -1.93 -21.57 10.00
N ILE A 135 -1.56 -20.29 10.06
CA ILE A 135 -2.53 -19.19 10.25
C ILE A 135 -3.46 -19.09 9.05
N ALA A 136 -2.92 -19.09 7.83
CA ALA A 136 -3.73 -19.03 6.61
C ALA A 136 -4.75 -20.19 6.54
N GLN A 137 -4.31 -21.42 6.80
CA GLN A 137 -5.18 -22.61 6.82
C GLN A 137 -6.28 -22.50 7.87
N ARG A 138 -5.94 -22.05 9.09
CA ARG A 138 -6.88 -21.85 10.20
C ARG A 138 -7.95 -20.80 9.85
N CYS A 139 -7.58 -19.80 9.08
CA CYS A 139 -8.48 -18.74 8.62
C CYS A 139 -9.19 -19.05 7.30
N GLY A 140 -8.98 -20.25 6.72
CA GLY A 140 -9.56 -20.63 5.42
C GLY A 140 -9.01 -19.84 4.24
N LEU A 141 -7.77 -19.32 4.35
CA LEU A 141 -7.12 -18.52 3.35
C LEU A 141 -6.04 -19.30 2.58
N ILE A 142 -5.82 -18.96 1.33
CA ILE A 142 -4.72 -19.49 0.52
C ILE A 142 -3.51 -18.58 0.70
N LEU A 143 -2.40 -19.12 1.26
CA LEU A 143 -1.17 -18.36 1.39
C LEU A 143 -0.48 -18.14 0.04
N GLN A 144 -0.08 -16.90 -0.20
CA GLN A 144 0.88 -16.52 -1.24
C GLN A 144 1.99 -15.68 -0.58
N MET A 145 3.20 -16.22 -0.55
CA MET A 145 4.35 -15.60 0.11
C MET A 145 5.45 -15.33 -0.91
N ALA A 146 5.99 -14.10 -0.87
CA ALA A 146 7.11 -13.72 -1.71
C ALA A 146 8.36 -14.51 -1.36
N GLU A 147 9.24 -14.69 -2.34
CA GLU A 147 10.48 -15.43 -2.21
C GLU A 147 11.38 -14.82 -1.12
N GLY A 148 12.10 -15.71 -0.41
CA GLY A 148 13.04 -15.33 0.66
C GLY A 148 12.43 -15.29 2.06
N PHE A 149 11.11 -15.23 2.25
CA PHE A 149 10.51 -15.21 3.58
C PHE A 149 10.26 -16.61 4.18
N ALA A 150 9.89 -17.57 3.34
CA ALA A 150 9.42 -18.87 3.81
C ALA A 150 10.43 -19.65 4.66
N GLY A 151 11.73 -19.53 4.33
CA GLY A 151 12.81 -20.26 4.99
C GLY A 151 13.40 -19.58 6.23
N ILE A 152 12.92 -18.40 6.63
CA ILE A 152 13.43 -17.68 7.80
C ILE A 152 13.13 -18.50 9.04
N LYS A 153 14.17 -18.88 9.78
CA LYS A 153 14.06 -19.65 11.03
C LYS A 153 13.64 -18.76 12.19
N ILE A 154 12.77 -19.28 13.03
CA ILE A 154 12.25 -18.65 14.23
C ILE A 154 12.38 -19.67 15.36
N ASP A 155 13.33 -19.47 16.26
CA ASP A 155 13.60 -20.37 17.37
C ASP A 155 12.43 -20.38 18.35
N HIS A 156 11.91 -19.17 18.66
CA HIS A 156 10.74 -19.04 19.52
C HIS A 156 9.99 -17.74 19.26
N ILE A 157 8.65 -17.82 19.21
CA ILE A 157 7.78 -16.67 19.17
C ILE A 157 6.38 -17.00 19.69
N ASP A 158 5.82 -16.10 20.48
CA ASP A 158 4.49 -16.22 21.06
C ASP A 158 3.48 -15.31 20.39
N GLN A 159 2.31 -15.85 20.12
CA GLN A 159 1.07 -15.11 19.90
C GLN A 159 0.33 -15.11 21.23
N THR A 160 0.35 -13.98 21.95
CA THR A 160 -0.22 -13.85 23.31
C THR A 160 -1.37 -12.89 23.30
N HIS A 161 -2.59 -13.37 23.56
CA HIS A 161 -3.83 -12.55 23.54
C HIS A 161 -3.99 -11.71 22.27
N GLU A 162 -3.52 -12.23 21.16
CA GLU A 162 -3.42 -11.52 19.90
C GLU A 162 -4.23 -12.24 18.82
N THR A 163 -4.94 -11.48 17.96
CA THR A 163 -5.64 -12.06 16.81
C THR A 163 -4.66 -12.50 15.72
N ASP A 164 -5.07 -13.47 14.90
CA ASP A 164 -4.25 -13.93 13.79
C ASP A 164 -3.80 -12.80 12.83
N PRO A 165 -4.66 -11.84 12.41
CA PRO A 165 -4.25 -10.68 11.61
C PRO A 165 -3.23 -9.79 12.32
N SER A 166 -3.42 -9.52 13.62
CA SER A 166 -2.49 -8.71 14.40
C SER A 166 -1.11 -9.37 14.47
N PHE A 167 -1.08 -10.68 14.79
CA PHE A 167 0.15 -11.46 14.85
C PHE A 167 0.89 -11.52 13.53
N VAL A 168 0.18 -11.80 12.41
CA VAL A 168 0.80 -11.80 11.08
C VAL A 168 1.28 -10.40 10.68
N THR A 169 0.56 -9.34 11.08
CA THR A 169 1.01 -7.95 10.86
C THR A 169 2.31 -7.67 11.63
N ARG A 170 2.40 -8.12 12.87
CA ARG A 170 3.61 -7.99 13.70
C ARG A 170 4.79 -8.77 13.09
N LEU A 171 4.54 -10.00 12.62
CA LEU A 171 5.54 -10.78 11.88
C LEU A 171 5.98 -10.06 10.61
N ALA A 172 5.04 -9.59 9.80
CA ALA A 172 5.34 -8.86 8.58
C ALA A 172 6.21 -7.64 8.85
N LYS A 173 5.85 -6.80 9.82
CA LYS A 173 6.65 -5.64 10.24
C LYS A 173 8.06 -6.03 10.69
N ARG A 174 8.19 -7.10 11.49
CA ARG A 174 9.48 -7.59 11.99
C ARG A 174 10.44 -7.96 10.85
N TYR A 175 9.90 -8.54 9.77
CA TYR A 175 10.69 -9.02 8.63
C TYR A 175 10.64 -8.10 7.40
N GLY A 176 10.14 -6.88 7.54
CA GLY A 176 10.07 -5.91 6.43
C GLY A 176 9.11 -6.31 5.31
N ALA A 177 8.12 -7.13 5.65
CA ALA A 177 7.06 -7.55 4.75
C ALA A 177 5.77 -6.72 4.94
N ALA A 178 4.85 -6.84 4.00
CA ALA A 178 3.45 -6.47 4.13
C ALA A 178 2.60 -7.72 4.06
N ALA A 179 1.65 -7.84 4.96
CA ALA A 179 0.66 -8.90 4.91
C ALA A 179 -0.70 -8.30 4.54
N ILE A 180 -1.41 -8.94 3.62
CA ILE A 180 -2.65 -8.43 3.02
C ILE A 180 -3.62 -9.59 2.85
N ILE A 181 -4.89 -9.42 3.23
CA ILE A 181 -5.95 -10.37 2.89
C ILE A 181 -6.75 -9.82 1.72
N LYS A 182 -6.74 -10.54 0.60
CA LYS A 182 -7.45 -10.13 -0.62
C LYS A 182 -7.97 -11.34 -1.39
N ALA A 183 -9.22 -11.29 -1.81
CA ALA A 183 -9.86 -12.36 -2.60
C ALA A 183 -9.63 -13.78 -2.03
N GLY A 184 -9.83 -13.97 -0.72
CA GLY A 184 -9.65 -15.26 -0.03
C GLY A 184 -8.19 -15.74 0.08
N ARG A 185 -7.23 -14.85 -0.11
CA ARG A 185 -5.79 -15.14 -0.02
C ARG A 185 -5.12 -14.30 1.06
N LEU A 186 -4.17 -14.89 1.75
CA LEU A 186 -3.22 -14.20 2.59
C LEU A 186 -1.95 -13.96 1.77
N LEU A 187 -1.71 -12.71 1.39
CA LEU A 187 -0.53 -12.30 0.66
C LEU A 187 0.52 -11.83 1.66
N PHE A 188 1.75 -12.36 1.58
CA PHE A 188 2.88 -11.93 2.39
C PHE A 188 3.98 -11.46 1.44
N LEU A 189 4.09 -10.13 1.26
CA LEU A 189 4.83 -9.49 0.18
C LEU A 189 5.96 -8.63 0.72
N ARG A 190 6.94 -8.33 -0.14
CA ARG A 190 7.92 -7.28 0.11
C ARG A 190 7.35 -5.95 -0.40
N PRO A 191 7.02 -4.99 0.48
CA PRO A 191 6.48 -3.70 0.06
C PRO A 191 7.47 -2.96 -0.83
N GLY A 192 6.98 -2.41 -1.93
CA GLY A 192 7.80 -1.62 -2.82
C GLY A 192 8.71 -2.43 -3.75
N SER A 193 8.59 -3.76 -3.80
CA SER A 193 9.40 -4.56 -4.75
C SER A 193 8.95 -4.44 -6.20
N GLY A 194 7.76 -3.88 -6.46
CA GLY A 194 7.17 -3.87 -7.79
C GLY A 194 6.87 -5.27 -8.34
N GLU A 195 6.76 -6.27 -7.46
CA GLU A 195 6.56 -7.67 -7.82
C GLU A 195 5.28 -8.23 -7.18
N LEU A 196 4.63 -9.12 -7.90
CA LEU A 196 3.57 -9.97 -7.35
C LEU A 196 4.16 -11.01 -6.39
N ALA A 197 3.33 -11.61 -5.54
CA ALA A 197 3.74 -12.73 -4.67
C ALA A 197 4.35 -13.92 -5.46
N SER A 198 4.09 -14.02 -6.76
CA SER A 198 4.65 -15.02 -7.65
C SER A 198 6.04 -14.67 -8.19
N GLY A 199 6.64 -13.54 -7.78
CA GLY A 199 7.91 -13.02 -8.30
C GLY A 199 7.81 -12.38 -9.70
N LYS A 200 6.60 -12.24 -10.25
CA LYS A 200 6.41 -11.57 -11.54
C LYS A 200 6.39 -10.06 -11.34
N ALA A 201 7.22 -9.34 -12.11
CA ALA A 201 7.23 -7.87 -12.08
C ALA A 201 5.86 -7.28 -12.47
N ILE A 202 5.43 -6.26 -11.72
CA ILE A 202 4.25 -5.47 -12.05
C ILE A 202 4.67 -4.41 -13.08
N PRO A 203 3.96 -4.27 -14.21
CA PRO A 203 4.29 -3.24 -15.20
C PRO A 203 4.23 -1.84 -14.61
N THR A 204 5.24 -1.01 -14.90
CA THR A 204 5.26 0.39 -14.49
C THR A 204 4.22 1.20 -15.25
N VAL A 205 3.42 1.96 -14.55
CA VAL A 205 2.41 2.86 -15.12
C VAL A 205 3.00 4.25 -15.31
N LEU A 206 2.83 4.82 -16.50
CA LEU A 206 3.24 6.18 -16.80
C LEU A 206 2.06 7.13 -16.56
N LEU A 207 2.28 8.15 -15.73
CA LEU A 207 1.29 9.18 -15.43
C LEU A 207 1.86 10.56 -15.73
N THR A 208 1.07 11.39 -16.43
CA THR A 208 1.44 12.77 -16.73
C THR A 208 0.61 13.74 -15.90
N ARG A 209 1.17 14.89 -15.57
CA ARG A 209 0.46 15.93 -14.82
C ARG A 209 -0.86 16.35 -15.49
N GLN A 210 -0.94 16.29 -16.82
CA GLN A 210 -2.15 16.64 -17.58
C GLN A 210 -3.33 15.69 -17.36
N GLN A 211 -3.06 14.47 -16.84
CA GLN A 211 -4.10 13.48 -16.53
C GLN A 211 -4.80 13.76 -15.19
N GLY A 212 -4.31 14.73 -14.40
CA GLY A 212 -4.86 15.00 -13.09
C GLY A 212 -5.25 16.45 -12.87
N ASP A 213 -6.18 16.65 -11.92
CA ASP A 213 -6.68 17.96 -11.50
C ASP A 213 -5.89 18.52 -10.33
N LYS A 214 -5.52 17.70 -9.38
CA LYS A 214 -4.90 18.11 -8.12
C LYS A 214 -3.73 17.20 -7.77
N HIS A 215 -2.70 17.80 -7.21
CA HIS A 215 -1.59 17.06 -6.63
C HIS A 215 -1.08 17.75 -5.36
N ASN A 216 -0.51 16.96 -4.47
CA ASN A 216 0.17 17.45 -3.28
C ASN A 216 1.46 16.65 -3.08
N PHE A 217 2.57 17.33 -3.00
CA PHE A 217 3.87 16.74 -2.70
C PHE A 217 4.34 17.28 -1.36
N MET A 218 4.62 16.37 -0.43
CA MET A 218 5.01 16.69 0.93
C MET A 218 6.27 15.90 1.32
N VAL A 219 7.23 16.60 1.86
CA VAL A 219 8.40 16.02 2.51
C VAL A 219 8.29 16.28 4.00
N ALA A 220 8.30 15.22 4.80
CA ALA A 220 8.19 15.31 6.25
C ALA A 220 9.52 14.90 6.92
N ASP A 221 10.19 15.88 7.52
CA ASP A 221 11.50 15.66 8.19
C ASP A 221 11.38 15.23 9.67
N ARG A 222 10.17 14.97 10.16
CA ARG A 222 9.94 14.69 11.59
C ARG A 222 10.60 13.41 12.10
N THR A 223 10.91 12.46 11.23
CA THR A 223 11.47 11.14 11.55
C THR A 223 12.75 10.85 10.77
N SER A 224 13.46 11.88 10.34
CA SER A 224 14.71 11.69 9.59
C SER A 224 15.83 11.25 10.52
N TYR A 225 16.10 9.95 10.52
CA TYR A 225 17.25 9.36 11.18
C TYR A 225 18.36 9.10 10.15
N LYS A 226 19.63 9.24 10.56
CA LYS A 226 20.80 8.92 9.72
C LYS A 226 20.95 7.42 9.52
N GLY A 227 20.44 6.62 10.46
CA GLY A 227 20.55 5.17 10.44
C GLY A 227 19.70 4.51 11.50
N VAL A 228 19.77 3.19 11.55
CA VAL A 228 19.09 2.35 12.54
C VAL A 228 20.13 1.52 13.28
N GLN A 229 19.93 1.39 14.59
CA GLN A 229 20.73 0.57 15.48
C GLN A 229 19.87 -0.51 16.12
N ALA A 230 20.29 -1.76 16.01
CA ALA A 230 19.69 -2.91 16.67
C ALA A 230 20.70 -3.58 17.61
N LYS A 231 20.22 -4.17 18.69
CA LYS A 231 21.05 -4.90 19.67
C LYS A 231 20.79 -6.40 19.56
N TRP A 232 21.82 -7.20 19.66
CA TRP A 232 21.67 -8.66 19.71
C TRP A 232 22.54 -9.27 20.81
N LEU A 233 22.07 -10.35 21.41
CA LEU A 233 22.76 -11.07 22.48
C LEU A 233 23.48 -12.27 21.91
N SER A 234 24.81 -12.31 22.02
CA SER A 234 25.57 -13.53 21.78
C SER A 234 25.50 -14.44 23.01
N THR A 235 24.81 -15.56 22.89
CA THR A 235 24.73 -16.57 23.95
C THR A 235 26.08 -17.24 24.19
N GLN A 236 26.96 -17.29 23.20
CA GLN A 236 28.32 -17.84 23.32
C GLN A 236 29.27 -16.96 24.10
N GLU A 237 29.15 -15.65 23.95
CA GLU A 237 30.02 -14.68 24.61
C GLU A 237 29.37 -14.03 25.84
N ALA A 238 28.08 -14.29 26.09
CA ALA A 238 27.29 -13.64 27.13
C ALA A 238 27.37 -12.09 27.07
N LYS A 239 27.46 -11.52 25.87
CA LYS A 239 27.61 -10.09 25.63
C LYS A 239 26.55 -9.60 24.64
N THR A 240 26.12 -8.35 24.87
CA THR A 240 25.26 -7.65 23.92
C THR A 240 26.13 -6.94 22.89
N HIS A 241 25.87 -7.21 21.62
CA HIS A 241 26.50 -6.57 20.49
C HIS A 241 25.53 -5.59 19.82
N ILE A 242 26.08 -4.67 19.06
CA ILE A 242 25.32 -3.65 18.32
C ILE A 242 25.48 -3.93 16.85
N PHE A 243 24.37 -3.97 16.12
CA PHE A 243 24.33 -3.87 14.67
C PHE A 243 23.85 -2.47 14.32
N GLN A 244 24.58 -1.79 13.45
CA GLN A 244 24.26 -0.43 13.04
C GLN A 244 24.35 -0.33 11.52
N MET A 245 23.35 0.30 10.92
CA MET A 245 23.34 0.63 9.50
C MET A 245 23.02 2.10 9.28
N GLN A 246 23.64 2.69 8.30
CA GLN A 246 23.36 4.06 7.86
C GLN A 246 23.32 4.13 6.35
N ARG A 247 22.73 5.21 5.83
CA ARG A 247 22.73 5.50 4.43
C ARG A 247 24.15 5.71 3.91
N LYS A 248 24.49 5.04 2.81
CA LYS A 248 25.73 5.27 2.10
C LYS A 248 25.72 6.65 1.44
N ALA A 249 26.70 7.48 1.74
CA ALA A 249 26.81 8.77 1.08
C ALA A 249 27.05 8.57 -0.42
N LYS A 250 26.17 9.12 -1.26
CA LYS A 250 26.39 9.10 -2.71
C LYS A 250 27.60 9.96 -3.04
N ALA A 251 28.57 9.41 -3.76
CA ALA A 251 29.71 10.19 -4.21
C ALA A 251 29.20 11.38 -5.05
N PRO A 252 29.73 12.61 -4.86
CA PRO A 252 29.32 13.75 -5.65
C PRO A 252 29.54 13.43 -7.13
N ASN A 253 28.49 13.51 -7.93
CA ASN A 253 28.58 13.32 -9.38
C ASN A 253 29.53 14.35 -9.96
N ALA A 254 30.71 13.90 -10.40
CA ALA A 254 31.76 14.70 -11.05
C ALA A 254 31.40 15.05 -12.52
N ALA A 255 30.15 15.45 -12.77
CA ALA A 255 29.72 15.96 -14.06
C ALA A 255 29.22 17.40 -13.92
N ALA A 256 30.07 18.27 -13.37
CA ALA A 256 29.91 19.69 -13.61
C ALA A 256 30.38 19.98 -15.04
N VAL A 257 29.48 20.14 -15.97
CA VAL A 257 29.78 20.73 -17.29
C VAL A 257 30.25 22.15 -17.06
N THR A 258 31.55 22.36 -17.11
CA THR A 258 32.15 23.70 -17.13
C THR A 258 31.81 24.36 -18.46
N HIS A 259 30.88 25.31 -18.45
CA HIS A 259 30.79 26.30 -19.52
C HIS A 259 31.85 27.38 -19.31
N PRO A 260 32.73 27.66 -20.32
CA PRO A 260 33.88 28.55 -20.14
C PRO A 260 33.59 30.05 -20.12
N ASP A 261 32.35 30.52 -20.24
CA ASP A 261 32.02 31.94 -20.33
C ASP A 261 30.87 32.36 -19.44
N ALA A 262 31.09 32.50 -18.13
CA ALA A 262 30.15 33.20 -17.27
C ALA A 262 30.86 34.03 -16.23
N LYS A 263 31.03 35.34 -16.49
CA LYS A 263 31.37 36.36 -15.50
C LYS A 263 30.14 36.63 -14.63
N SER A 264 29.86 35.79 -13.69
CA SER A 264 28.94 36.04 -12.58
C SER A 264 29.44 35.26 -11.36
N PRO A 265 29.37 35.81 -10.12
CA PRO A 265 29.77 35.09 -8.95
C PRO A 265 28.91 33.82 -8.84
N PRO A 266 29.47 32.69 -8.38
CA PRO A 266 28.73 31.47 -8.27
C PRO A 266 27.56 31.73 -7.32
N LYS A 267 26.33 31.71 -7.84
CA LYS A 267 25.16 31.42 -7.02
C LYS A 267 25.49 30.08 -6.38
N GLN A 268 25.50 30.04 -5.04
CA GLN A 268 25.54 28.78 -4.33
C GLN A 268 24.45 27.91 -4.96
N ALA A 269 24.89 26.96 -5.76
CA ALA A 269 24.02 25.92 -6.27
C ALA A 269 23.44 25.25 -5.03
N TYR A 270 22.14 25.26 -4.90
CA TYR A 270 21.45 24.40 -3.96
C TYR A 270 21.62 22.99 -4.53
N ASP A 271 22.76 22.37 -4.24
CA ASP A 271 23.15 21.03 -4.72
C ASP A 271 22.32 19.88 -4.13
N ASN A 272 21.20 20.21 -3.49
CA ASN A 272 20.30 19.25 -2.85
C ASN A 272 18.89 19.24 -3.46
N GLU A 273 18.68 19.78 -4.64
CA GLU A 273 17.43 19.54 -5.36
C GLU A 273 17.44 18.11 -5.94
N GLY A 274 16.89 17.15 -5.21
CA GLY A 274 16.62 15.84 -5.77
C GLY A 274 16.73 14.62 -4.87
N GLU A 275 17.20 14.73 -3.64
CA GLU A 275 17.33 13.59 -2.75
C GLU A 275 16.52 13.79 -1.44
N TYR A 276 15.23 13.45 -1.50
CA TYR A 276 14.36 13.44 -0.32
C TYR A 276 14.40 12.06 0.34
N THR A 277 15.51 11.73 0.99
CA THR A 277 15.62 10.52 1.79
C THR A 277 15.96 10.91 3.22
N ALA A 278 15.48 10.14 4.21
CA ALA A 278 15.83 10.36 5.61
C ALA A 278 17.37 10.27 5.79
N GLY A 279 17.96 11.11 6.62
CA GLY A 279 19.38 10.99 6.93
C GLY A 279 20.16 12.29 7.11
N GLN A 280 19.50 13.43 7.24
CA GLN A 280 20.18 14.71 7.50
C GLN A 280 20.44 15.00 8.99
N LYS A 281 19.84 14.25 9.92
CA LYS A 281 20.08 14.38 11.37
C LYS A 281 21.14 13.39 11.84
N GLU A 282 21.98 13.79 12.76
CA GLU A 282 23.01 12.94 13.36
C GLU A 282 22.45 11.84 14.30
N SER A 283 21.13 11.71 14.40
CA SER A 283 20.46 10.79 15.30
C SER A 283 20.26 9.41 14.66
N LEU A 284 20.60 8.36 15.40
CA LEU A 284 20.27 6.96 15.08
C LEU A 284 18.99 6.54 15.77
N LEU A 285 18.12 5.83 15.06
CA LEU A 285 16.98 5.16 15.68
C LEU A 285 17.45 3.86 16.35
N VAL A 286 17.35 3.79 17.67
CA VAL A 286 17.67 2.56 18.41
C VAL A 286 16.41 1.72 18.54
N LEU A 287 16.46 0.47 18.04
CA LEU A 287 15.38 -0.48 18.24
C LEU A 287 15.33 -0.90 19.71
N PRO A 288 14.15 -0.92 20.35
CA PRO A 288 14.01 -1.24 21.77
C PRO A 288 14.24 -2.73 22.07
N GLU A 289 14.09 -3.60 21.08
CA GLU A 289 14.23 -5.06 21.21
C GLU A 289 15.69 -5.49 21.17
N VAL A 290 16.01 -6.55 21.93
CA VAL A 290 17.29 -7.26 21.85
C VAL A 290 17.03 -8.56 21.10
N PHE A 291 17.76 -8.79 20.00
CA PHE A 291 17.59 -9.94 19.13
C PHE A 291 18.51 -11.09 19.54
N ASP A 292 18.14 -12.31 19.18
CA ASP A 292 18.87 -13.53 19.55
C ASP A 292 20.07 -13.82 18.66
N SER A 293 20.15 -13.12 17.49
CA SER A 293 21.25 -13.29 16.54
C SER A 293 21.56 -11.99 15.79
N LYS A 294 22.78 -11.91 15.22
CA LYS A 294 23.19 -10.78 14.35
C LYS A 294 22.26 -10.68 13.14
N GLU A 295 21.90 -11.81 12.55
CA GLU A 295 21.04 -11.89 11.37
C GLU A 295 19.64 -11.35 11.65
N ALA A 296 19.05 -11.68 12.81
CA ALA A 296 17.75 -11.18 13.23
C ALA A 296 17.80 -9.66 13.49
N ALA A 297 18.87 -9.17 14.15
CA ALA A 297 19.07 -7.74 14.38
C ALA A 297 19.22 -6.98 13.05
N LYS A 298 19.98 -7.52 12.09
CA LYS A 298 20.15 -6.97 10.77
C LYS A 298 18.83 -6.88 10.02
N GLN A 299 18.07 -7.96 9.93
CA GLN A 299 16.76 -7.96 9.26
C GLN A 299 15.78 -6.95 9.87
N ALA A 300 15.73 -6.85 11.19
CA ALA A 300 14.88 -5.88 11.87
C ALA A 300 15.32 -4.44 11.60
N ALA A 301 16.62 -4.17 11.57
CA ALA A 301 17.18 -2.87 11.23
C ALA A 301 16.88 -2.48 9.78
N GLU A 302 17.05 -3.39 8.82
CA GLU A 302 16.72 -3.20 7.40
C GLU A 302 15.22 -2.94 7.19
N ALA A 303 14.37 -3.71 7.87
CA ALA A 303 12.92 -3.53 7.83
C ALA A 303 12.51 -2.14 8.32
N LYS A 304 13.07 -1.72 9.48
CA LYS A 304 12.77 -0.41 10.07
C LYS A 304 13.34 0.74 9.26
N TRP A 305 14.53 0.57 8.71
CA TRP A 305 15.14 1.54 7.80
C TRP A 305 14.27 1.78 6.56
N SER A 306 13.82 0.71 5.93
CA SER A 306 12.92 0.75 4.77
C SER A 306 11.58 1.44 5.08
N GLU A 307 11.01 1.18 6.26
CA GLU A 307 9.80 1.86 6.73
C GLU A 307 10.00 3.37 6.87
N ILE A 308 11.12 3.79 7.49
CA ILE A 308 11.46 5.21 7.68
C ILE A 308 11.63 5.89 6.33
N GLN A 309 12.38 5.30 5.41
CA GLN A 309 12.65 5.89 4.09
C GLN A 309 11.37 6.10 3.28
N ARG A 310 10.44 5.14 3.28
CA ARG A 310 9.15 5.28 2.61
C ARG A 310 8.29 6.40 3.21
N GLY A 311 8.35 6.60 4.54
CA GLY A 311 7.55 7.59 5.24
C GLY A 311 8.02 9.05 5.11
N VAL A 312 9.17 9.31 4.48
CA VAL A 312 9.74 10.67 4.36
C VAL A 312 9.00 11.51 3.34
N VAL A 313 8.57 10.91 2.23
CA VAL A 313 7.97 11.62 1.11
C VAL A 313 6.63 11.02 0.76
N HIS A 314 5.63 11.89 0.67
CA HIS A 314 4.29 11.53 0.23
C HIS A 314 3.90 12.36 -0.98
N PHE A 315 3.41 11.70 -2.01
CA PHE A 315 2.90 12.36 -3.19
C PHE A 315 1.47 11.89 -3.46
N THR A 316 0.51 12.80 -3.36
CA THR A 316 -0.89 12.54 -3.68
C THR A 316 -1.21 13.11 -5.04
N PHE A 317 -1.82 12.30 -5.91
CA PHE A 317 -2.20 12.71 -7.25
C PHE A 317 -3.63 12.27 -7.57
N GLN A 318 -4.51 13.23 -7.83
CA GLN A 318 -5.89 12.99 -8.23
C GLN A 318 -5.99 13.02 -9.76
N LEU A 319 -6.35 11.90 -10.35
CA LEU A 319 -6.62 11.76 -11.78
C LEU A 319 -8.03 12.28 -12.10
N ALA A 320 -8.14 13.13 -13.11
CA ALA A 320 -9.42 13.67 -13.60
C ALA A 320 -10.31 12.58 -14.20
N THR A 321 -9.68 11.59 -14.84
CA THR A 321 -10.35 10.42 -15.41
C THR A 321 -10.01 9.19 -14.57
N GLY A 322 -11.02 8.54 -14.03
CA GLY A 322 -10.85 7.36 -13.16
C GLY A 322 -10.15 6.20 -13.87
N ARG A 323 -9.23 5.56 -13.17
CA ARG A 323 -8.41 4.42 -13.62
C ARG A 323 -8.65 3.23 -12.69
N ALA A 324 -9.71 2.45 -12.99
CA ALA A 324 -10.08 1.27 -12.19
C ALA A 324 -9.06 0.12 -12.28
N ASP A 325 -8.13 0.18 -13.21
CA ASP A 325 -7.04 -0.79 -13.40
C ASP A 325 -5.86 -0.59 -12.43
N LEU A 326 -5.85 0.50 -11.65
CA LEU A 326 -4.77 0.77 -10.68
C LEU A 326 -5.04 0.11 -9.34
N TYR A 327 -3.96 -0.39 -8.72
CA TYR A 327 -3.96 -1.08 -7.43
C TYR A 327 -2.73 -0.66 -6.61
N PRO A 328 -2.76 -0.80 -5.28
CA PRO A 328 -1.56 -0.67 -4.44
C PRO A 328 -0.42 -1.59 -4.91
N GLU A 329 0.82 -1.24 -4.62
CA GLU A 329 2.06 -1.89 -5.04
C GLU A 329 2.39 -1.72 -6.55
N THR A 330 1.58 -1.00 -7.31
CA THR A 330 1.90 -0.72 -8.73
C THR A 330 3.00 0.33 -8.81
N PRO A 331 4.12 0.05 -9.51
CA PRO A 331 5.16 1.04 -9.79
C PRO A 331 4.63 2.13 -10.73
N VAL A 332 5.00 3.38 -10.45
CA VAL A 332 4.55 4.55 -11.22
C VAL A 332 5.72 5.44 -11.56
N GLN A 333 5.78 5.86 -12.80
CA GLN A 333 6.63 6.95 -13.25
C GLN A 333 5.76 8.16 -13.59
N VAL A 334 6.11 9.32 -13.05
CA VAL A 334 5.36 10.55 -13.30
C VAL A 334 6.15 11.52 -14.16
N SER A 335 5.47 12.43 -14.83
CA SER A 335 6.11 13.47 -15.64
C SER A 335 5.28 14.75 -15.73
N GLY A 336 5.99 15.89 -15.93
CA GLY A 336 5.37 17.20 -16.06
C GLY A 336 5.17 17.93 -14.72
N PHE A 337 5.77 17.45 -13.64
CA PHE A 337 5.84 18.10 -12.34
C PHE A 337 7.18 18.83 -12.16
N LYS A 338 7.64 19.00 -10.92
CA LYS A 338 8.99 19.48 -10.65
C LYS A 338 10.00 18.34 -10.91
N THR A 339 11.21 18.72 -11.32
CA THR A 339 12.27 17.76 -11.67
C THR A 339 12.49 16.69 -10.60
N VAL A 340 12.44 17.07 -9.32
CA VAL A 340 12.57 16.14 -8.18
C VAL A 340 11.46 15.10 -8.13
N ILE A 341 10.23 15.46 -8.48
CA ILE A 341 9.08 14.55 -8.51
C ILE A 341 9.19 13.62 -9.72
N ASP A 342 9.55 14.18 -10.90
CA ASP A 342 9.67 13.44 -12.15
C ASP A 342 10.86 12.46 -12.15
N ALA A 343 11.94 12.81 -11.44
CA ALA A 343 13.14 11.97 -11.32
C ALA A 343 13.01 10.83 -10.30
N SER A 344 11.97 10.86 -9.45
CA SER A 344 11.74 9.84 -8.42
C SER A 344 10.94 8.67 -8.99
N ALA A 345 11.30 7.45 -8.58
CA ALA A 345 10.49 6.27 -8.77
C ALA A 345 9.41 6.20 -7.68
N TRP A 346 8.18 5.91 -8.06
CA TRP A 346 7.03 5.91 -7.18
C TRP A 346 6.35 4.55 -7.13
N ILE A 347 5.75 4.25 -5.97
CA ILE A 347 4.88 3.09 -5.79
C ILE A 347 3.57 3.55 -5.18
N ILE A 348 2.47 3.02 -5.69
CA ILE A 348 1.14 3.30 -5.14
C ILE A 348 1.02 2.62 -3.77
N SER A 349 0.80 3.42 -2.73
CA SER A 349 0.49 2.93 -1.38
C SER A 349 -1.00 2.76 -1.14
N LYS A 350 -1.82 3.62 -1.79
CA LYS A 350 -3.28 3.60 -1.63
C LYS A 350 -3.95 4.16 -2.87
N VAL A 351 -5.08 3.56 -3.23
CA VAL A 351 -5.93 4.01 -4.32
C VAL A 351 -7.33 4.31 -3.78
N THR A 352 -7.87 5.48 -4.12
CA THR A 352 -9.26 5.81 -3.82
C THR A 352 -9.99 6.11 -5.13
N HIS A 353 -10.96 5.28 -5.45
CA HIS A 353 -11.84 5.46 -6.59
C HIS A 353 -13.12 6.14 -6.14
N ASN A 354 -13.49 7.24 -6.76
CA ASN A 354 -14.73 7.95 -6.47
C ASN A 354 -15.58 8.04 -7.72
N LEU A 355 -16.84 7.65 -7.59
CA LEU A 355 -17.86 7.82 -8.60
C LEU A 355 -19.01 8.64 -8.00
N SER A 356 -19.31 9.79 -8.59
CA SER A 356 -20.42 10.63 -8.16
C SER A 356 -21.13 11.24 -9.36
N VAL A 357 -22.39 11.63 -9.15
CA VAL A 357 -23.17 12.34 -10.19
C VAL A 357 -22.51 13.67 -10.54
N LYS A 358 -21.88 14.32 -9.55
CA LYS A 358 -21.29 15.66 -9.71
C LYS A 358 -19.94 15.63 -10.41
N ASP A 359 -19.04 14.73 -9.99
CA ASP A 359 -17.63 14.75 -10.38
C ASP A 359 -17.28 13.64 -11.38
N GLY A 360 -18.24 12.76 -11.71
CA GLY A 360 -18.03 11.59 -12.54
C GLY A 360 -17.17 10.54 -11.84
N PHE A 361 -16.33 9.82 -12.61
CA PHE A 361 -15.41 8.82 -12.09
C PHE A 361 -13.99 9.37 -12.04
N THR A 362 -13.43 9.47 -10.83
CA THR A 362 -12.08 9.95 -10.54
C THR A 362 -11.29 8.92 -9.75
N THR A 363 -9.97 9.02 -9.77
CA THR A 363 -9.09 8.15 -8.97
C THR A 363 -8.03 9.01 -8.28
N THR A 364 -7.91 8.88 -6.97
CA THR A 364 -6.86 9.51 -6.17
C THR A 364 -5.82 8.46 -5.80
N LEU A 365 -4.56 8.77 -6.06
CA LEU A 365 -3.41 7.94 -5.75
C LEU A 365 -2.62 8.56 -4.61
N GLU A 366 -2.29 7.76 -3.60
CA GLU A 366 -1.25 8.08 -2.63
C GLU A 366 0.00 7.28 -3.02
N LEU A 367 1.10 8.00 -3.21
CA LEU A 367 2.35 7.47 -3.73
C LEU A 367 3.46 7.66 -2.70
N GLU A 368 4.31 6.65 -2.58
CA GLU A 368 5.52 6.65 -1.76
C GLU A 368 6.73 6.45 -2.67
N ILE A 369 7.91 6.89 -2.22
CA ILE A 369 9.15 6.67 -2.97
C ILE A 369 9.48 5.17 -2.99
N ASP A 370 9.83 4.67 -4.17
CA ASP A 370 10.51 3.39 -4.33
C ASP A 370 11.93 3.49 -3.77
N ILE A 371 12.22 2.66 -2.78
CA ILE A 371 13.51 2.64 -2.08
C ILE A 371 14.42 1.50 -2.52
N SER A 372 14.06 0.78 -3.58
CA SER A 372 14.84 -0.37 -4.08
C SER A 372 16.30 -0.01 -4.40
N ASP A 373 16.56 1.25 -4.79
CA ASP A 373 17.88 1.76 -5.15
C ASP A 373 18.64 2.47 -4.01
N VAL A 374 18.08 2.48 -2.77
CA VAL A 374 18.77 3.13 -1.64
C VAL A 374 19.81 2.21 -1.05
N GLU A 375 21.10 2.52 -1.28
CA GLU A 375 22.20 1.79 -0.70
C GLU A 375 22.45 2.18 0.77
N TYR A 376 22.81 1.20 1.58
CA TYR A 376 23.22 1.39 2.97
C TYR A 376 24.59 0.73 3.22
N GLU A 377 25.27 1.17 4.27
CA GLU A 377 26.51 0.56 4.75
C GLU A 377 26.37 0.12 6.20
N GLU A 378 26.97 -1.03 6.54
CA GLU A 378 27.11 -1.49 7.92
C GLU A 378 28.23 -0.69 8.59
N ILE A 379 27.97 -0.18 9.80
CA ILE A 379 28.98 0.45 10.64
C ILE A 379 29.35 -0.56 11.72
N ASN A 380 30.62 -0.93 11.75
CA ASN A 380 31.20 -1.83 12.76
C ASN A 380 31.66 -1.05 13.99
#